data_d68b55b5edc761d2710732027c9aa876
#
_entry.id   d68b55b5edc761d2710732027c9aa876
#
_cell.length_a   1.000
_cell.length_b   1.000
_cell.length_c   1.000
_cell.angle_alpha   90.00
_cell.angle_beta   90.00
_cell.angle_gamma   90.00
#
_symmetry.space_group_name_H-M   'P 1'
#
loop_
_entity.id
_entity.type
_entity.pdbx_description
1 polymer ?
#
loop_
_entity_poly.entity_id
_entity_poly.type
_entity_poly.pdbx_seq_one_letter_code
_entity_poly.pdbx_strand_id
1 'polypeptide(L)'
;MKDMIPFCDLSRAHGPIRADIDRAISRCIDRSSFLRGPETAAFEEEWAAYCGQKYAVACNSGTDALTIAAAALGLKRARIPAITLPLTAIGLHRAGTKVVLADIDGDGYTAKPCAATVPVLLFGRLPPAEHPAASLCDAAHAHGWRPGRGMTAAWSFYPTKTLGGLGDGGAVTTDDEGLARTMRDLCGRDDRLRDRRQLTSRMDEIQAAVLRVKLRRLDSWLQMRREIGDRFDRWLRPIGVTLSGPSLHHLYCIRVRSRNGLRSFLAELGIGTKVHWEIPLHRQEGPWHTAGTFRNADRWCDSILSLPCFPGLRREEIDRICEAVLEYQSGQRAAP
;
A
#
# COMPACT_ATOMS: atom_id res chain seq x y z
N MET A 1 33.85 -4.23 -6.64
CA MET A 1 32.56 -4.68 -6.05
C MET A 1 31.46 -4.28 -6.99
N LYS A 2 30.57 -5.19 -7.43
CA LYS A 2 29.40 -4.79 -8.24
C LYS A 2 28.54 -3.84 -7.40
N ASP A 3 28.16 -2.68 -7.95
CA ASP A 3 27.30 -1.73 -7.25
C ASP A 3 26.02 -2.41 -6.75
N MET A 4 25.75 -2.24 -5.48
CA MET A 4 24.56 -2.84 -4.84
C MET A 4 23.29 -2.18 -5.35
N ILE A 5 22.31 -2.97 -5.76
CA ILE A 5 20.96 -2.52 -6.11
C ILE A 5 20.07 -2.70 -4.86
N PRO A 6 19.71 -1.63 -4.15
CA PRO A 6 18.85 -1.74 -2.98
C PRO A 6 17.43 -2.12 -3.36
N PHE A 7 16.70 -2.76 -2.45
CA PHE A 7 15.27 -3.04 -2.67
C PHE A 7 14.43 -1.76 -2.86
N CYS A 8 14.79 -0.69 -2.14
CA CYS A 8 14.18 0.63 -2.24
C CYS A 8 15.21 1.70 -1.86
N ASP A 9 15.30 2.76 -2.64
CA ASP A 9 16.16 3.91 -2.36
C ASP A 9 15.34 5.20 -2.49
N LEU A 10 14.90 5.71 -1.35
CA LEU A 10 14.11 6.94 -1.30
C LEU A 10 14.92 8.18 -1.66
N SER A 11 16.26 8.15 -1.52
CA SER A 11 17.10 9.30 -1.83
C SER A 11 17.05 9.67 -3.30
N ARG A 12 16.89 8.69 -4.20
CA ARG A 12 16.76 8.92 -5.65
C ARG A 12 15.47 9.66 -6.03
N ALA A 13 14.38 9.42 -5.27
CA ALA A 13 13.13 10.14 -5.46
C ALA A 13 13.14 11.51 -4.77
N HIS A 14 13.78 11.61 -3.60
CA HIS A 14 13.78 12.84 -2.79
C HIS A 14 14.82 13.86 -3.24
N GLY A 15 15.98 13.40 -3.74
CA GLY A 15 17.08 14.28 -4.14
C GLY A 15 16.64 15.46 -5.03
N PRO A 16 15.90 15.21 -6.13
CA PRO A 16 15.47 16.27 -7.06
C PRO A 16 14.49 17.29 -6.45
N ILE A 17 13.83 16.96 -5.34
CA ILE A 17 12.83 17.81 -4.67
C ILE A 17 13.24 18.20 -3.24
N ARG A 18 14.49 17.95 -2.84
CA ARG A 18 14.99 18.15 -1.49
C ARG A 18 14.78 19.60 -1.03
N ALA A 19 15.15 20.58 -1.83
CA ALA A 19 15.00 21.98 -1.49
C ALA A 19 13.52 22.40 -1.32
N ASP A 20 12.59 21.78 -2.08
CA ASP A 20 11.16 22.04 -1.91
C ASP A 20 10.63 21.46 -0.59
N ILE A 21 11.11 20.26 -0.22
CA ILE A 21 10.80 19.63 1.06
C ILE A 21 11.32 20.49 2.22
N ASP A 22 12.58 20.91 2.17
CA ASP A 22 13.20 21.72 3.23
C ASP A 22 12.44 23.05 3.42
N ARG A 23 12.06 23.72 2.33
CA ARG A 23 11.23 24.93 2.38
C ARG A 23 9.84 24.68 2.98
N ALA A 24 9.22 23.52 2.67
CA ALA A 24 7.92 23.18 3.21
C ALA A 24 7.97 22.94 4.73
N ILE A 25 9.00 22.27 5.22
CA ILE A 25 9.23 22.04 6.65
C ILE A 25 9.52 23.36 7.36
N SER A 26 10.41 24.21 6.81
CA SER A 26 10.75 25.52 7.39
C SER A 26 9.50 26.38 7.59
N ARG A 27 8.60 26.43 6.61
CA ARG A 27 7.34 27.20 6.77
C ARG A 27 6.48 26.74 7.94
N CYS A 28 6.44 25.44 8.25
CA CYS A 28 5.71 24.95 9.43
C CYS A 28 6.37 25.41 10.73
N ILE A 29 7.70 25.38 10.77
CA ILE A 29 8.50 25.80 11.93
C ILE A 29 8.34 27.30 12.14
N ASP A 30 8.52 28.13 11.10
CA ASP A 30 8.44 29.60 11.15
C ASP A 30 7.06 30.08 11.64
N ARG A 31 6.00 29.34 11.29
CA ARG A 31 4.63 29.62 11.72
C ARG A 31 4.28 29.03 13.09
N SER A 32 5.17 28.20 13.66
CA SER A 32 4.87 27.40 14.86
C SER A 32 3.53 26.63 14.76
N SER A 33 3.20 26.15 13.56
CA SER A 33 1.98 25.41 13.26
C SER A 33 2.34 23.94 13.04
N PHE A 34 1.98 23.08 14.00
CA PHE A 34 2.39 21.68 13.99
C PHE A 34 1.23 20.68 13.87
N LEU A 35 0.02 21.09 14.25
CA LEU A 35 -1.19 20.26 14.19
C LEU A 35 -2.40 21.12 13.80
N ARG A 36 -3.34 20.51 13.06
CA ARG A 36 -4.64 21.13 12.70
C ARG A 36 -4.51 22.46 11.97
N GLY A 37 -3.47 22.64 11.19
CA GLY A 37 -3.18 23.90 10.51
C GLY A 37 -3.50 23.83 8.99
N PRO A 38 -3.01 24.83 8.24
CA PRO A 38 -3.35 25.01 6.84
C PRO A 38 -2.75 23.95 5.92
N GLU A 39 -1.60 23.33 6.28
CA GLU A 39 -0.99 22.31 5.42
C GLU A 39 -1.81 21.03 5.42
N THR A 40 -2.35 20.60 6.57
CA THR A 40 -3.24 19.43 6.67
C THR A 40 -4.54 19.70 5.93
N ALA A 41 -5.16 20.88 6.09
CA ALA A 41 -6.40 21.22 5.39
C ALA A 41 -6.21 21.20 3.87
N ALA A 42 -5.15 21.84 3.38
CA ALA A 42 -4.85 21.87 1.95
C ALA A 42 -4.47 20.49 1.40
N PHE A 43 -3.76 19.66 2.18
CA PHE A 43 -3.46 18.29 1.77
C PHE A 43 -4.74 17.45 1.64
N GLU A 44 -5.70 17.58 2.54
CA GLU A 44 -6.99 16.89 2.44
C GLU A 44 -7.73 17.25 1.16
N GLU A 45 -7.80 18.55 0.83
CA GLU A 45 -8.43 19.01 -0.41
C GLU A 45 -7.72 18.48 -1.66
N GLU A 46 -6.38 18.62 -1.71
CA GLU A 46 -5.54 18.17 -2.81
C GLU A 46 -5.62 16.64 -2.99
N TRP A 47 -5.62 15.87 -1.87
CA TRP A 47 -5.70 14.42 -1.93
C TRP A 47 -7.08 13.91 -2.32
N ALA A 48 -8.16 14.52 -1.81
CA ALA A 48 -9.53 14.20 -2.23
C ALA A 48 -9.71 14.44 -3.73
N ALA A 49 -9.28 15.60 -4.22
CA ALA A 49 -9.33 15.94 -5.64
C ALA A 49 -8.51 14.96 -6.51
N TYR A 50 -7.30 14.59 -6.07
CA TYR A 50 -6.47 13.62 -6.77
C TYR A 50 -7.13 12.24 -6.86
N CYS A 51 -7.77 11.79 -5.79
CA CYS A 51 -8.52 10.53 -5.75
C CYS A 51 -9.85 10.59 -6.51
N GLY A 52 -10.31 11.78 -6.94
CA GLY A 52 -11.62 11.98 -7.57
C GLY A 52 -12.79 11.82 -6.60
N GLN A 53 -12.56 12.08 -5.31
CA GLN A 53 -13.57 12.06 -4.25
C GLN A 53 -13.76 13.44 -3.64
N LYS A 54 -14.87 13.64 -2.90
CA LYS A 54 -15.23 14.96 -2.37
C LYS A 54 -14.48 15.33 -1.11
N TYR A 55 -14.17 14.33 -0.27
CA TYR A 55 -13.60 14.55 1.06
C TYR A 55 -12.41 13.61 1.31
N ALA A 56 -11.40 14.15 1.96
CA ALA A 56 -10.37 13.37 2.62
C ALA A 56 -10.30 13.76 4.10
N VAL A 57 -9.93 12.83 4.94
CA VAL A 57 -9.70 13.02 6.37
C VAL A 57 -8.33 12.43 6.70
N ALA A 58 -7.35 13.29 6.94
CA ALA A 58 -6.00 12.91 7.26
C ALA A 58 -5.88 12.44 8.72
N CYS A 59 -5.08 11.41 8.95
CA CYS A 59 -4.85 10.77 10.24
C CYS A 59 -3.40 10.31 10.37
N ASN A 60 -3.06 9.71 11.51
CA ASN A 60 -1.69 9.38 11.85
C ASN A 60 -1.11 8.18 11.06
N SER A 61 -1.94 7.25 10.62
CA SER A 61 -1.44 6.05 9.91
C SER A 61 -2.52 5.39 9.04
N GLY A 62 -2.09 4.51 8.12
CA GLY A 62 -3.02 3.67 7.36
C GLY A 62 -3.84 2.72 8.24
N THR A 63 -3.28 2.26 9.35
CA THR A 63 -3.99 1.43 10.34
C THR A 63 -5.11 2.21 10.99
N ASP A 64 -4.85 3.45 11.40
CA ASP A 64 -5.86 4.34 11.96
C ASP A 64 -6.90 4.73 10.91
N ALA A 65 -6.50 4.93 9.65
CA ALA A 65 -7.43 5.16 8.54
C ALA A 65 -8.46 4.03 8.42
N LEU A 66 -8.02 2.77 8.49
CA LEU A 66 -8.92 1.62 8.50
C LEU A 66 -9.82 1.58 9.75
N THR A 67 -9.26 1.87 10.92
CA THR A 67 -10.03 1.93 12.18
C THR A 67 -11.12 2.99 12.10
N ILE A 68 -10.76 4.21 11.69
CA ILE A 68 -11.66 5.36 11.61
C ILE A 68 -12.75 5.11 10.56
N ALA A 69 -12.39 4.62 9.37
CA ALA A 69 -13.32 4.33 8.29
C ALA A 69 -14.32 3.22 8.70
N ALA A 70 -13.83 2.11 9.26
CA ALA A 70 -14.69 1.01 9.70
C ALA A 70 -15.62 1.42 10.84
N ALA A 71 -15.14 2.23 11.78
CA ALA A 71 -15.95 2.77 12.88
C ALA A 71 -17.04 3.73 12.40
N ALA A 72 -16.72 4.65 11.46
CA ALA A 72 -17.67 5.59 10.88
C ALA A 72 -18.76 4.87 10.06
N LEU A 73 -18.36 3.86 9.27
CA LEU A 73 -19.29 3.00 8.51
C LEU A 73 -20.12 2.06 9.40
N GLY A 74 -19.81 1.94 10.70
CA GLY A 74 -20.45 0.98 11.57
C GLY A 74 -20.25 -0.47 11.14
N LEU A 75 -19.09 -0.78 10.54
CA LEU A 75 -18.83 -2.07 9.92
C LEU A 75 -18.77 -3.19 10.98
N LYS A 76 -19.75 -4.07 11.01
CA LYS A 76 -19.84 -5.15 12.01
C LYS A 76 -18.98 -6.36 11.66
N ARG A 77 -18.76 -6.61 10.37
CA ARG A 77 -18.00 -7.75 9.87
C ARG A 77 -17.22 -7.35 8.64
N ALA A 78 -15.95 -7.79 8.56
CA ALA A 78 -15.09 -7.63 7.40
C ALA A 78 -14.51 -8.96 6.98
N ARG A 79 -14.54 -9.26 5.68
CA ARG A 79 -13.86 -10.38 5.07
C ARG A 79 -12.66 -9.84 4.30
N ILE A 80 -11.45 -10.28 4.67
CA ILE A 80 -10.19 -9.82 4.07
C ILE A 80 -9.36 -11.00 3.56
N PRO A 81 -8.44 -10.78 2.60
CA PRO A 81 -7.54 -11.85 2.14
C PRO A 81 -6.59 -12.28 3.26
N ALA A 82 -6.27 -13.57 3.33
CA ALA A 82 -5.32 -14.12 4.29
C ALA A 82 -3.86 -13.69 4.03
N ILE A 83 -3.58 -13.10 2.87
CA ILE A 83 -2.29 -12.53 2.51
C ILE A 83 -2.36 -11.00 2.54
N THR A 84 -2.24 -10.42 3.69
CA THR A 84 -2.11 -8.96 3.86
C THR A 84 -1.24 -8.66 5.07
N LEU A 85 -0.87 -7.40 5.25
CA LEU A 85 -0.22 -6.96 6.48
C LEU A 85 -1.17 -7.16 7.67
N PRO A 86 -0.73 -7.72 8.80
CA PRO A 86 -1.58 -7.87 9.99
C PRO A 86 -2.30 -6.59 10.41
N LEU A 87 -1.72 -5.43 10.14
CA LEU A 87 -2.27 -4.12 10.47
C LEU A 87 -3.61 -3.83 9.75
N THR A 88 -3.91 -4.45 8.61
CA THR A 88 -5.24 -4.39 7.98
C THR A 88 -6.30 -5.01 8.92
N ALA A 89 -6.05 -6.21 9.40
CA ALA A 89 -6.96 -6.89 10.33
C ALA A 89 -7.06 -6.18 11.68
N ILE A 90 -5.93 -5.73 12.22
CA ILE A 90 -5.86 -5.02 13.51
C ILE A 90 -6.62 -3.69 13.45
N GLY A 91 -6.47 -2.92 12.36
CA GLY A 91 -7.19 -1.66 12.18
C GLY A 91 -8.71 -1.87 12.17
N LEU A 92 -9.19 -2.84 11.42
CA LEU A 92 -10.61 -3.21 11.39
C LEU A 92 -11.11 -3.72 12.76
N HIS A 93 -10.33 -4.55 13.44
CA HIS A 93 -10.67 -5.07 14.76
C HIS A 93 -10.80 -3.97 15.81
N ARG A 94 -9.90 -2.98 15.81
CA ARG A 94 -9.95 -1.82 16.72
C ARG A 94 -11.25 -1.02 16.59
N ALA A 95 -11.88 -1.03 15.42
CA ALA A 95 -13.20 -0.45 15.18
C ALA A 95 -14.37 -1.28 15.76
N GLY A 96 -14.10 -2.42 16.37
CA GLY A 96 -15.11 -3.37 16.80
C GLY A 96 -15.66 -4.28 15.69
N THR A 97 -14.97 -4.32 14.54
CA THR A 97 -15.35 -5.15 13.40
C THR A 97 -14.88 -6.60 13.62
N LYS A 98 -15.78 -7.57 13.42
CA LYS A 98 -15.42 -8.98 13.37
C LYS A 98 -14.68 -9.29 12.08
N VAL A 99 -13.37 -9.51 12.15
CA VAL A 99 -12.54 -9.83 10.99
C VAL A 99 -12.56 -11.33 10.69
N VAL A 100 -12.83 -11.69 9.44
CA VAL A 100 -12.83 -13.08 8.95
C VAL A 100 -11.86 -13.18 7.77
N LEU A 101 -10.92 -14.10 7.87
CA LEU A 101 -10.00 -14.37 6.78
C LEU A 101 -10.67 -15.17 5.67
N ALA A 102 -10.28 -14.88 4.44
CA ALA A 102 -10.64 -15.64 3.26
C ALA A 102 -9.37 -16.10 2.54
N ASP A 103 -9.44 -17.27 1.90
CA ASP A 103 -8.40 -17.63 0.93
C ASP A 103 -8.39 -16.65 -0.25
N ILE A 104 -7.37 -16.68 -1.03
CA ILE A 104 -7.24 -15.89 -2.25
C ILE A 104 -7.51 -16.77 -3.48
N ASP A 105 -7.82 -16.14 -4.61
CA ASP A 105 -7.83 -16.79 -5.92
C ASP A 105 -6.40 -16.92 -6.49
N GLY A 106 -6.29 -17.45 -7.71
CA GLY A 106 -5.01 -17.61 -8.40
C GLY A 106 -4.25 -16.29 -8.60
N ASP A 107 -4.96 -15.20 -8.66
CA ASP A 107 -4.44 -13.85 -8.88
C ASP A 107 -4.19 -13.07 -7.58
N GLY A 108 -4.47 -13.65 -6.42
CA GLY A 108 -4.18 -13.04 -5.11
C GLY A 108 -5.26 -12.09 -4.59
N TYR A 109 -6.44 -12.07 -5.19
CA TYR A 109 -7.59 -11.34 -4.66
C TYR A 109 -8.38 -12.22 -3.67
N THR A 110 -9.22 -11.60 -2.86
CA THR A 110 -10.12 -12.34 -1.94
C THR A 110 -10.99 -13.31 -2.73
N ALA A 111 -10.84 -14.61 -2.50
CA ALA A 111 -11.65 -15.61 -3.16
C ALA A 111 -13.13 -15.49 -2.74
N LYS A 112 -14.05 -15.61 -3.70
CA LYS A 112 -15.49 -15.51 -3.49
C LYS A 112 -15.89 -14.26 -2.69
N PRO A 113 -15.67 -13.05 -3.24
CA PRO A 113 -16.02 -11.81 -2.57
C PRO A 113 -17.52 -11.73 -2.27
N CYS A 114 -17.89 -11.01 -1.22
CA CYS A 114 -19.28 -10.76 -0.80
C CYS A 114 -19.42 -9.31 -0.29
N ALA A 115 -20.62 -8.88 0.04
CA ALA A 115 -20.89 -7.52 0.53
C ALA A 115 -20.06 -7.10 1.77
N ALA A 116 -19.62 -8.08 2.59
CA ALA A 116 -18.73 -7.81 3.74
C ALA A 116 -17.24 -7.82 3.37
N THR A 117 -16.88 -7.96 2.10
CA THR A 117 -15.47 -7.97 1.68
C THR A 117 -14.90 -6.57 1.76
N VAL A 118 -13.76 -6.43 2.43
CA VAL A 118 -12.88 -5.26 2.37
C VAL A 118 -11.71 -5.64 1.45
N PRO A 119 -11.72 -5.20 0.19
CA PRO A 119 -10.61 -5.45 -0.73
C PRO A 119 -9.34 -4.81 -0.20
N VAL A 120 -8.22 -5.51 -0.40
CA VAL A 120 -6.88 -4.98 -0.14
C VAL A 120 -6.14 -4.93 -1.47
N LEU A 121 -5.77 -3.74 -1.92
CA LEU A 121 -5.13 -3.53 -3.22
C LEU A 121 -3.62 -3.80 -3.12
N LEU A 122 -3.28 -5.06 -2.85
CA LEU A 122 -1.91 -5.50 -2.62
C LEU A 122 -0.99 -5.19 -3.82
N PHE A 123 0.20 -4.69 -3.51
CA PHE A 123 1.27 -4.41 -4.48
C PHE A 123 0.94 -3.29 -5.48
N GLY A 124 -0.20 -2.64 -5.32
CA GLY A 124 -0.75 -1.68 -6.29
C GLY A 124 -1.57 -2.34 -7.39
N ARG A 125 -1.95 -3.62 -7.23
CA ARG A 125 -2.84 -4.31 -8.18
C ARG A 125 -4.26 -3.83 -7.98
N LEU A 126 -4.93 -3.55 -9.10
CA LEU A 126 -6.28 -3.03 -9.11
C LEU A 126 -7.30 -4.18 -9.06
N PRO A 127 -8.44 -4.01 -8.38
CA PRO A 127 -9.45 -5.06 -8.30
C PRO A 127 -10.03 -5.33 -9.69
N PRO A 128 -10.43 -6.59 -9.99
CA PRO A 128 -11.22 -6.88 -11.17
C PRO A 128 -12.54 -6.09 -11.14
N ALA A 129 -13.05 -5.72 -12.34
CA ALA A 129 -14.31 -4.98 -12.47
C ALA A 129 -15.51 -5.70 -11.86
N GLU A 130 -15.45 -7.02 -11.75
CA GLU A 130 -16.49 -7.89 -11.22
C GLU A 130 -16.54 -7.96 -9.68
N HIS A 131 -15.59 -7.33 -8.98
CA HIS A 131 -15.64 -7.30 -7.52
C HIS A 131 -16.86 -6.47 -7.08
N PRO A 132 -17.71 -7.02 -6.16
CA PRO A 132 -18.86 -6.27 -5.65
C PRO A 132 -18.40 -4.94 -5.06
N ALA A 133 -19.21 -3.89 -5.26
CA ALA A 133 -18.96 -2.59 -4.66
C ALA A 133 -18.79 -2.74 -3.14
N ALA A 134 -17.58 -2.58 -2.65
CA ALA A 134 -17.26 -2.61 -1.24
C ALA A 134 -17.50 -1.22 -0.63
N SER A 135 -18.01 -1.16 0.60
CA SER A 135 -18.16 0.11 1.32
C SER A 135 -16.81 0.69 1.76
N LEU A 136 -15.81 -0.17 1.99
CA LEU A 136 -14.45 0.17 2.41
C LEU A 136 -13.42 -0.63 1.61
N CYS A 137 -12.32 0.02 1.23
CA CYS A 137 -11.16 -0.60 0.57
C CYS A 137 -9.87 -0.19 1.29
N ASP A 138 -8.97 -1.15 1.51
CA ASP A 138 -7.58 -0.87 1.91
C ASP A 138 -6.76 -0.56 0.64
N ALA A 139 -6.52 0.72 0.42
CA ALA A 139 -5.80 1.25 -0.73
C ALA A 139 -4.35 1.66 -0.38
N ALA A 140 -3.80 1.16 0.74
CA ALA A 140 -2.46 1.52 1.22
C ALA A 140 -1.32 1.29 0.20
N HIS A 141 -1.53 0.48 -0.83
CA HIS A 141 -0.58 0.23 -1.91
C HIS A 141 -1.02 0.79 -3.28
N ALA A 142 -2.13 1.50 -3.35
CA ALA A 142 -2.78 1.83 -4.60
C ALA A 142 -2.82 3.34 -4.92
N HIS A 143 -1.82 4.12 -4.50
CA HIS A 143 -1.72 5.54 -4.86
C HIS A 143 -1.72 5.70 -6.39
N GLY A 144 -2.66 6.52 -6.89
CA GLY A 144 -2.96 6.63 -8.32
C GLY A 144 -4.24 5.90 -8.74
N TRP A 145 -4.81 5.03 -7.87
CA TRP A 145 -6.15 4.50 -8.09
C TRP A 145 -7.23 5.51 -7.68
N ARG A 146 -8.31 5.51 -8.42
CA ARG A 146 -9.48 6.35 -8.12
C ARG A 146 -10.62 5.47 -7.67
N PRO A 147 -11.05 5.56 -6.41
CA PRO A 147 -12.21 4.84 -5.91
C PRO A 147 -13.48 5.16 -6.73
N GLY A 148 -14.34 4.16 -6.94
CA GLY A 148 -15.65 4.37 -7.53
C GLY A 148 -16.58 5.16 -6.59
N ARG A 149 -17.67 5.70 -7.15
CA ARG A 149 -18.69 6.43 -6.36
C ARG A 149 -19.21 5.58 -5.21
N GLY A 150 -19.35 6.20 -4.05
CA GLY A 150 -19.86 5.56 -2.83
C GLY A 150 -18.87 4.65 -2.11
N MET A 151 -17.63 4.50 -2.62
CA MET A 151 -16.59 3.73 -1.96
C MET A 151 -15.78 4.64 -1.02
N THR A 152 -15.53 4.14 0.18
CA THR A 152 -14.58 4.74 1.14
C THR A 152 -13.24 4.03 0.98
N ALA A 153 -12.13 4.77 0.90
CA ALA A 153 -10.80 4.19 0.75
C ALA A 153 -9.87 4.66 1.87
N ALA A 154 -9.16 3.69 2.48
CA ALA A 154 -8.14 3.95 3.49
C ALA A 154 -6.74 3.92 2.86
N TRP A 155 -5.94 4.94 3.14
CA TRP A 155 -4.63 5.20 2.56
C TRP A 155 -3.55 5.22 3.63
N SER A 156 -2.34 4.80 3.26
CA SER A 156 -1.15 4.89 4.11
C SER A 156 -0.10 5.74 3.43
N PHE A 157 0.49 6.67 4.17
CA PHE A 157 1.62 7.47 3.71
C PHE A 157 2.92 7.10 4.43
N TYR A 158 3.06 5.85 4.86
CA TYR A 158 4.32 5.33 5.36
C TYR A 158 5.46 5.61 4.36
N PRO A 159 6.69 5.92 4.78
CA PRO A 159 7.75 6.46 3.91
C PRO A 159 8.01 5.70 2.61
N THR A 160 7.88 4.37 2.61
CA THR A 160 8.11 3.55 1.41
C THR A 160 6.92 3.44 0.47
N LYS A 161 5.77 4.05 0.81
CA LYS A 161 4.60 4.10 -0.09
C LYS A 161 4.90 4.97 -1.31
N THR A 162 4.18 4.78 -2.41
CA THR A 162 4.38 5.55 -3.65
C THR A 162 4.25 7.05 -3.39
N LEU A 163 3.27 7.45 -2.57
CA LEU A 163 3.23 8.76 -1.92
C LEU A 163 3.50 8.53 -0.42
N GLY A 164 4.74 8.64 0.02
CA GLY A 164 5.14 8.44 1.42
C GLY A 164 5.58 9.74 2.07
N GLY A 165 5.25 9.93 3.35
CA GLY A 165 5.75 11.02 4.19
C GLY A 165 7.25 10.88 4.54
N LEU A 166 7.71 11.69 5.46
CA LEU A 166 9.00 11.52 6.16
C LEU A 166 8.81 10.90 7.56
N GLY A 167 7.67 10.28 7.78
CA GLY A 167 7.23 9.58 8.98
C GLY A 167 5.90 8.91 8.70
N ASP A 168 5.14 8.58 9.74
CA ASP A 168 3.82 7.99 9.60
C ASP A 168 2.80 8.99 9.03
N GLY A 169 1.77 8.46 8.40
CA GLY A 169 0.64 9.20 7.88
C GLY A 169 -0.40 8.27 7.26
N GLY A 170 -1.63 8.73 7.24
CA GLY A 170 -2.75 8.06 6.60
C GLY A 170 -3.86 9.03 6.24
N ALA A 171 -4.81 8.58 5.45
CA ALA A 171 -6.04 9.31 5.20
C ALA A 171 -7.17 8.34 4.87
N VAL A 172 -8.40 8.82 5.03
CA VAL A 172 -9.59 8.19 4.47
C VAL A 172 -10.20 9.14 3.45
N THR A 173 -10.61 8.61 2.28
CA THR A 173 -11.33 9.39 1.28
C THR A 173 -12.74 8.85 1.08
N THR A 174 -13.72 9.74 0.83
CA THR A 174 -15.14 9.42 0.65
C THR A 174 -15.87 10.52 -0.10
N ASP A 175 -17.02 10.20 -0.71
CA ASP A 175 -17.96 11.17 -1.28
C ASP A 175 -19.06 11.61 -0.30
N ASP A 176 -19.17 10.94 0.85
CA ASP A 176 -20.20 11.17 1.85
C ASP A 176 -19.75 12.19 2.91
N GLU A 177 -20.46 13.32 2.97
CA GLU A 177 -20.16 14.39 3.93
C GLU A 177 -20.38 13.97 5.39
N GLY A 178 -21.44 13.18 5.65
CA GLY A 178 -21.77 12.71 6.99
C GLY A 178 -20.69 11.77 7.53
N LEU A 179 -20.18 10.85 6.67
CA LEU A 179 -19.06 10.00 7.02
C LEU A 179 -17.80 10.82 7.25
N ALA A 180 -17.47 11.79 6.38
CA ALA A 180 -16.30 12.62 6.55
C ALA A 180 -16.32 13.41 7.86
N ARG A 181 -17.48 13.93 8.26
CA ARG A 181 -17.69 14.60 9.55
C ARG A 181 -17.46 13.65 10.71
N THR A 182 -18.10 12.47 10.68
CA THR A 182 -17.93 11.43 11.71
C THR A 182 -16.45 11.01 11.83
N MET A 183 -15.75 10.85 10.72
CA MET A 183 -14.33 10.49 10.73
C MET A 183 -13.47 11.58 11.35
N ARG A 184 -13.75 12.87 11.10
CA ARG A 184 -13.05 13.99 11.74
C ARG A 184 -13.25 14.00 13.25
N ASP A 185 -14.47 13.72 13.72
CA ASP A 185 -14.76 13.59 15.15
C ASP A 185 -13.98 12.42 15.76
N LEU A 186 -13.95 11.26 15.08
CA LEU A 186 -13.18 10.08 15.50
C LEU A 186 -11.67 10.31 15.55
N CYS A 187 -11.12 11.16 14.68
CA CYS A 187 -9.70 11.54 14.71
C CYS A 187 -9.30 12.44 15.90
N GLY A 188 -10.25 12.84 16.76
CA GLY A 188 -9.99 13.74 17.87
C GLY A 188 -9.66 15.17 17.40
N ARG A 189 -10.33 15.65 16.35
CA ARG A 189 -10.15 17.01 15.83
C ARG A 189 -10.90 18.07 16.65
N ASP A 190 -11.93 17.69 17.39
CA ASP A 190 -12.63 18.52 18.37
C ASP A 190 -12.17 18.13 19.77
N ASP A 191 -11.98 19.11 20.65
CA ASP A 191 -11.62 18.89 22.06
C ASP A 191 -12.82 18.39 22.88
N ARG A 192 -14.01 18.36 22.28
CA ARG A 192 -15.21 17.79 22.88
C ARG A 192 -15.30 16.30 22.61
N LEU A 193 -15.44 15.51 23.66
CA LEU A 193 -15.71 14.08 23.52
C LEU A 193 -17.13 13.86 22.95
N ARG A 194 -17.20 13.57 21.65
CA ARG A 194 -18.45 13.28 20.94
C ARG A 194 -18.74 11.79 20.79
N ASP A 195 -17.67 10.97 20.78
CA ASP A 195 -17.75 9.53 20.59
C ASP A 195 -16.69 8.85 21.48
N ARG A 196 -17.09 7.81 22.22
CA ARG A 196 -16.17 7.02 23.06
C ARG A 196 -15.12 6.25 22.27
N ARG A 197 -15.30 6.13 20.93
CA ARG A 197 -14.34 5.52 20.00
C ARG A 197 -13.32 6.51 19.48
N GLN A 198 -13.35 7.76 19.94
CA GLN A 198 -12.44 8.82 19.51
C GLN A 198 -10.97 8.43 19.77
N LEU A 199 -10.13 8.69 18.78
CA LEU A 199 -8.70 8.43 18.80
C LEU A 199 -7.93 9.76 18.78
N THR A 200 -6.73 9.76 19.33
CA THR A 200 -5.75 10.81 19.02
C THR A 200 -5.01 10.41 17.76
N SER A 201 -5.64 10.63 16.60
CA SER A 201 -5.08 10.26 15.30
C SER A 201 -5.16 11.44 14.34
N ARG A 202 -4.10 12.22 14.29
CA ARG A 202 -3.97 13.43 13.49
C ARG A 202 -2.68 13.39 12.68
N MET A 203 -2.73 13.88 11.45
CA MET A 203 -1.52 14.08 10.67
C MET A 203 -0.81 15.35 11.14
N ASP A 204 0.51 15.29 11.28
CA ASP A 204 1.33 16.44 11.57
C ASP A 204 1.39 17.38 10.36
N GLU A 205 1.41 18.72 10.61
CA GLU A 205 1.55 19.71 9.56
C GLU A 205 2.82 19.54 8.72
N ILE A 206 3.90 19.12 9.35
CA ILE A 206 5.17 18.83 8.66
C ILE A 206 4.95 17.66 7.65
N GLN A 207 4.27 16.61 8.05
CA GLN A 207 3.98 15.48 7.14
C GLN A 207 3.05 15.92 6.01
N ALA A 208 2.01 16.69 6.31
CA ALA A 208 1.10 17.22 5.31
C ALA A 208 1.82 18.13 4.29
N ALA A 209 2.67 19.05 4.76
CA ALA A 209 3.46 19.93 3.91
C ALA A 209 4.40 19.15 2.97
N VAL A 210 5.08 18.13 3.50
CA VAL A 210 5.93 17.22 2.71
C VAL A 210 5.12 16.44 1.68
N LEU A 211 3.98 15.88 2.08
CA LEU A 211 3.10 15.12 1.18
C LEU A 211 2.56 15.99 0.05
N ARG A 212 2.23 17.26 0.29
CA ARG A 212 1.81 18.22 -0.74
C ARG A 212 2.92 18.48 -1.78
N VAL A 213 4.17 18.62 -1.35
CA VAL A 213 5.32 18.72 -2.28
C VAL A 213 5.43 17.46 -3.13
N LYS A 214 5.33 16.28 -2.51
CA LYS A 214 5.48 14.98 -3.16
C LYS A 214 4.29 14.63 -4.06
N LEU A 215 3.08 15.05 -3.71
CA LEU A 215 1.86 14.83 -4.51
C LEU A 215 1.98 15.41 -5.92
N ARG A 216 2.65 16.56 -6.06
CA ARG A 216 2.93 17.17 -7.38
C ARG A 216 3.84 16.32 -8.28
N ARG A 217 4.52 15.33 -7.71
CA ARG A 217 5.41 14.38 -8.42
C ARG A 217 4.81 13.01 -8.59
N LEU A 218 3.66 12.73 -7.97
CA LEU A 218 3.10 11.39 -7.90
C LEU A 218 2.88 10.76 -9.28
N ASP A 219 2.29 11.51 -10.22
CA ASP A 219 2.04 10.98 -11.57
C ASP A 219 3.33 10.61 -12.32
N SER A 220 4.38 11.42 -12.16
CA SER A 220 5.69 11.11 -12.76
C SER A 220 6.31 9.85 -12.12
N TRP A 221 6.17 9.67 -10.81
CA TRP A 221 6.65 8.46 -10.14
C TRP A 221 5.84 7.21 -10.50
N LEU A 222 4.54 7.35 -10.68
CA LEU A 222 3.68 6.27 -11.19
C LEU A 222 4.06 5.89 -12.62
N GLN A 223 4.40 6.88 -13.47
CA GLN A 223 4.88 6.61 -14.81
C GLN A 223 6.21 5.84 -14.79
N MET A 224 7.18 6.28 -14.00
CA MET A 224 8.46 5.57 -13.82
C MET A 224 8.25 4.12 -13.35
N ARG A 225 7.32 3.89 -12.39
CA ARG A 225 6.99 2.53 -11.92
C ARG A 225 6.35 1.67 -13.01
N ARG A 226 5.50 2.24 -13.86
CA ARG A 226 4.94 1.54 -15.03
C ARG A 226 6.04 1.14 -16.00
N GLU A 227 6.94 2.04 -16.34
CA GLU A 227 8.06 1.77 -17.25
C GLU A 227 8.99 0.66 -16.72
N ILE A 228 9.25 0.65 -15.39
CA ILE A 228 9.97 -0.43 -14.72
C ILE A 228 9.20 -1.75 -14.83
N GLY A 229 7.90 -1.74 -14.51
CA GLY A 229 7.03 -2.91 -14.59
C GLY A 229 6.95 -3.49 -16.00
N ASP A 230 6.74 -2.64 -17.01
CA ASP A 230 6.69 -3.03 -18.42
C ASP A 230 8.01 -3.65 -18.89
N ARG A 231 9.14 -3.14 -18.36
CA ARG A 231 10.43 -3.71 -18.68
C ARG A 231 10.65 -5.08 -18.05
N PHE A 232 10.31 -5.24 -16.78
CA PHE A 232 10.29 -6.54 -16.11
C PHE A 232 9.36 -7.53 -16.82
N ASP A 233 8.16 -7.12 -17.20
CA ASP A 233 7.19 -7.97 -17.91
C ASP A 233 7.74 -8.47 -19.25
N ARG A 234 8.43 -7.65 -20.01
CA ARG A 234 9.05 -8.07 -21.27
C ARG A 234 10.06 -9.20 -21.12
N TRP A 235 10.82 -9.21 -20.02
CA TRP A 235 11.82 -10.22 -19.74
C TRP A 235 11.26 -11.46 -19.03
N LEU A 236 10.36 -11.25 -18.07
CA LEU A 236 9.98 -12.28 -17.09
C LEU A 236 8.63 -12.94 -17.40
N ARG A 237 7.74 -12.28 -18.15
CA ARG A 237 6.46 -12.88 -18.55
C ARG A 237 6.62 -14.14 -19.40
N PRO A 238 7.56 -14.21 -20.37
CA PRO A 238 7.76 -15.42 -21.18
C PRO A 238 8.13 -16.65 -20.36
N ILE A 239 8.74 -16.49 -19.19
CA ILE A 239 9.08 -17.64 -18.31
C ILE A 239 8.00 -17.94 -17.26
N GLY A 240 6.87 -17.21 -17.28
CA GLY A 240 5.68 -17.53 -16.49
C GLY A 240 5.78 -17.23 -14.99
N VAL A 241 6.66 -16.30 -14.58
CA VAL A 241 6.86 -15.96 -13.15
C VAL A 241 6.16 -14.67 -12.71
N THR A 242 5.63 -13.88 -13.64
CA THR A 242 4.97 -12.60 -13.35
C THR A 242 3.53 -12.77 -12.86
N LEU A 243 3.04 -11.78 -12.11
CA LEU A 243 1.62 -11.70 -11.75
C LEU A 243 0.81 -11.10 -12.91
N SER A 244 -0.42 -11.58 -13.08
CA SER A 244 -1.36 -11.09 -14.10
C SER A 244 -2.16 -9.86 -13.61
N GLY A 245 -2.77 -9.15 -14.56
CA GLY A 245 -3.71 -8.04 -14.32
C GLY A 245 -3.07 -6.65 -14.14
N PRO A 246 -3.91 -5.59 -14.16
CA PRO A 246 -3.45 -4.21 -14.10
C PRO A 246 -2.84 -3.88 -12.74
N SER A 247 -1.72 -3.13 -12.76
CA SER A 247 -0.99 -2.75 -11.56
C SER A 247 -0.42 -1.34 -11.65
N LEU A 248 -0.40 -0.65 -10.51
CA LEU A 248 0.33 0.62 -10.30
C LEU A 248 1.79 0.38 -9.89
N HIS A 249 2.20 -0.88 -9.77
CA HIS A 249 3.54 -1.31 -9.42
C HIS A 249 4.11 -0.63 -8.16
N HIS A 250 3.29 -0.53 -7.10
CA HIS A 250 3.83 -0.16 -5.78
C HIS A 250 4.95 -1.12 -5.39
N LEU A 251 4.73 -2.41 -5.62
CA LEU A 251 5.75 -3.45 -5.61
C LEU A 251 5.66 -4.24 -6.91
N TYR A 252 6.80 -4.65 -7.44
CA TYR A 252 6.83 -5.63 -8.53
C TYR A 252 7.15 -6.99 -7.94
N CYS A 253 6.19 -7.91 -8.03
CA CYS A 253 6.28 -9.22 -7.44
C CYS A 253 6.29 -10.32 -8.50
N ILE A 254 7.11 -11.34 -8.28
CA ILE A 254 7.16 -12.56 -9.08
C ILE A 254 6.85 -13.78 -8.21
N ARG A 255 6.44 -14.88 -8.83
CA ARG A 255 6.22 -16.16 -8.15
C ARG A 255 7.13 -17.23 -8.73
N VAL A 256 7.94 -17.83 -7.89
CA VAL A 256 8.93 -18.84 -8.28
C VAL A 256 8.90 -20.04 -7.32
N ARG A 257 9.17 -21.25 -7.81
CA ARG A 257 9.14 -22.47 -6.99
C ARG A 257 10.18 -22.44 -5.88
N SER A 258 11.42 -22.08 -6.19
CA SER A 258 12.54 -21.98 -5.24
C SER A 258 12.78 -20.54 -4.84
N ARG A 259 11.77 -19.89 -4.20
CA ARG A 259 11.82 -18.47 -3.81
C ARG A 259 13.03 -18.15 -2.94
N ASN A 260 13.32 -18.98 -1.92
CA ASN A 260 14.45 -18.72 -1.02
C ASN A 260 15.80 -18.87 -1.72
N GLY A 261 15.94 -19.87 -2.60
CA GLY A 261 17.14 -20.04 -3.43
C GLY A 261 17.37 -18.85 -4.35
N LEU A 262 16.33 -18.39 -5.06
CA LEU A 262 16.45 -17.17 -5.88
C LEU A 262 16.80 -15.94 -5.03
N ARG A 263 16.20 -15.79 -3.84
CA ARG A 263 16.50 -14.68 -2.92
C ARG A 263 17.97 -14.67 -2.52
N SER A 264 18.55 -15.83 -2.15
CA SER A 264 19.95 -15.96 -1.79
C SER A 264 20.86 -15.66 -2.98
N PHE A 265 20.58 -16.22 -4.16
CA PHE A 265 21.33 -15.97 -5.39
C PHE A 265 21.36 -14.48 -5.78
N LEU A 266 20.20 -13.80 -5.72
CA LEU A 266 20.14 -12.35 -5.99
C LEU A 266 20.93 -11.54 -4.96
N ALA A 267 20.89 -11.95 -3.68
CA ALA A 267 21.66 -11.29 -2.62
C ALA A 267 23.18 -11.42 -2.84
N GLU A 268 23.69 -12.57 -3.28
CA GLU A 268 25.09 -12.79 -3.66
C GLU A 268 25.53 -11.88 -4.82
N LEU A 269 24.60 -11.59 -5.73
CA LEU A 269 24.81 -10.62 -6.83
C LEU A 269 24.64 -9.16 -6.38
N GLY A 270 24.39 -8.88 -5.10
CA GLY A 270 24.17 -7.53 -4.59
C GLY A 270 22.81 -6.94 -4.95
N ILE A 271 21.79 -7.77 -5.24
CA ILE A 271 20.43 -7.36 -5.57
C ILE A 271 19.52 -7.56 -4.36
N GLY A 272 19.03 -6.45 -3.78
CA GLY A 272 18.12 -6.46 -2.64
C GLY A 272 16.72 -6.91 -3.03
N THR A 273 16.13 -7.85 -2.28
CA THR A 273 14.76 -8.32 -2.48
C THR A 273 14.01 -8.40 -1.16
N LYS A 274 12.68 -8.48 -1.19
CA LYS A 274 11.83 -8.69 0.00
C LYS A 274 10.72 -9.70 -0.30
N VAL A 275 10.18 -10.29 0.76
CA VAL A 275 9.00 -11.17 0.69
C VAL A 275 7.81 -10.46 1.33
N HIS A 276 6.71 -10.34 0.60
CA HIS A 276 5.46 -9.75 1.07
C HIS A 276 4.30 -10.76 0.88
N TRP A 277 4.01 -11.61 1.84
CA TRP A 277 4.64 -11.84 3.14
C TRP A 277 5.05 -13.31 3.26
N GLU A 278 5.96 -13.64 4.20
CA GLU A 278 6.45 -15.01 4.38
C GLU A 278 5.40 -15.92 5.02
N ILE A 279 4.61 -15.37 5.94
CA ILE A 279 3.63 -16.13 6.74
C ILE A 279 2.25 -15.50 6.53
N PRO A 280 1.27 -16.24 5.98
CA PRO A 280 -0.10 -15.74 5.83
C PRO A 280 -0.79 -15.59 7.18
N LEU A 281 -1.80 -14.71 7.27
CA LEU A 281 -2.47 -14.37 8.52
C LEU A 281 -3.08 -15.58 9.24
N HIS A 282 -3.63 -16.55 8.51
CA HIS A 282 -4.23 -17.73 9.13
C HIS A 282 -3.25 -18.65 9.87
N ARG A 283 -1.95 -18.45 9.67
CA ARG A 283 -0.85 -19.10 10.41
C ARG A 283 -0.23 -18.22 11.49
N GLN A 284 -0.80 -17.05 11.73
CA GLN A 284 -0.36 -16.12 12.77
C GLN A 284 -1.44 -15.96 13.83
N GLU A 285 -1.04 -15.67 15.05
CA GLU A 285 -1.96 -15.26 16.10
C GLU A 285 -2.43 -13.82 15.88
N GLY A 286 -3.71 -13.56 16.08
CA GLY A 286 -4.27 -12.21 15.91
C GLY A 286 -5.79 -12.16 16.07
N PRO A 287 -6.34 -10.95 16.00
CA PRO A 287 -7.77 -10.72 16.27
C PRO A 287 -8.65 -11.01 15.03
N TRP A 288 -8.49 -12.16 14.43
CA TRP A 288 -9.25 -12.59 13.26
C TRP A 288 -9.76 -14.02 13.42
N HIS A 289 -10.80 -14.33 12.66
CA HIS A 289 -11.37 -15.68 12.60
C HIS A 289 -10.95 -16.36 11.30
N THR A 290 -10.57 -17.61 11.42
CA THR A 290 -10.26 -18.48 10.28
C THR A 290 -11.44 -19.40 10.04
N ALA A 291 -11.85 -19.55 8.78
CA ALA A 291 -12.87 -20.49 8.37
C ALA A 291 -12.54 -21.06 6.98
N GLY A 292 -12.47 -22.38 6.88
CA GLY A 292 -12.14 -23.05 5.63
C GLY A 292 -10.64 -23.34 5.43
N THR A 293 -10.24 -23.55 4.19
CA THR A 293 -8.87 -23.86 3.80
C THR A 293 -8.22 -22.66 3.13
N PHE A 294 -6.90 -22.52 3.25
CA PHE A 294 -6.12 -21.39 2.76
C PHE A 294 -5.00 -21.84 1.82
N ARG A 295 -5.28 -22.83 0.97
CA ARG A 295 -4.28 -23.48 0.10
C ARG A 295 -3.60 -22.51 -0.86
N ASN A 296 -4.34 -21.55 -1.40
CA ASN A 296 -3.78 -20.57 -2.32
C ASN A 296 -2.93 -19.54 -1.58
N ALA A 297 -3.36 -19.09 -0.41
CA ALA A 297 -2.58 -18.18 0.43
C ALA A 297 -1.25 -18.82 0.86
N ASP A 298 -1.24 -20.09 1.23
CA ASP A 298 -0.03 -20.84 1.55
C ASP A 298 0.93 -20.89 0.35
N ARG A 299 0.45 -21.37 -0.80
CA ARG A 299 1.26 -21.45 -2.04
C ARG A 299 1.79 -20.08 -2.48
N TRP A 300 1.01 -19.03 -2.23
CA TRP A 300 1.42 -17.67 -2.55
C TRP A 300 2.60 -17.24 -1.68
N CYS A 301 2.49 -17.39 -0.36
CA CYS A 301 3.55 -17.04 0.58
C CYS A 301 4.84 -17.84 0.36
N ASP A 302 4.72 -19.11 -0.08
CA ASP A 302 5.87 -19.96 -0.38
C ASP A 302 6.62 -19.52 -1.66
N SER A 303 5.93 -18.87 -2.60
CA SER A 303 6.45 -18.61 -3.94
C SER A 303 6.74 -17.12 -4.25
N ILE A 304 6.17 -16.18 -3.51
CA ILE A 304 6.24 -14.74 -3.81
C ILE A 304 7.61 -14.14 -3.47
N LEU A 305 8.14 -13.31 -4.37
CA LEU A 305 9.34 -12.48 -4.17
C LEU A 305 9.11 -11.12 -4.78
N SER A 306 9.41 -10.06 -4.04
CA SER A 306 9.35 -8.68 -4.52
C SER A 306 10.71 -8.23 -4.99
N LEU A 307 10.80 -7.77 -6.24
CA LEU A 307 11.97 -7.18 -6.86
C LEU A 307 12.01 -5.66 -6.64
N PRO A 308 13.19 -5.02 -6.75
CA PRO A 308 13.30 -3.56 -6.68
C PRO A 308 12.39 -2.88 -7.71
N CYS A 309 11.52 -1.97 -7.23
CA CYS A 309 10.65 -1.18 -8.10
C CYS A 309 10.41 0.17 -7.43
N PHE A 310 11.19 1.18 -7.77
CA PHE A 310 11.12 2.52 -7.17
C PHE A 310 11.57 3.60 -8.17
N PRO A 311 11.08 4.84 -8.05
CA PRO A 311 11.51 5.94 -8.91
C PRO A 311 13.02 6.15 -8.84
N GLY A 312 13.67 6.23 -10.00
CA GLY A 312 15.13 6.37 -10.12
C GLY A 312 15.89 5.03 -10.18
N LEU A 313 15.21 3.89 -10.23
CA LEU A 313 15.85 2.62 -10.61
C LEU A 313 16.29 2.70 -12.07
N ARG A 314 17.58 2.52 -12.34
CA ARG A 314 18.19 2.71 -13.66
C ARG A 314 17.90 1.53 -14.59
N ARG A 315 17.92 1.79 -15.88
CA ARG A 315 17.65 0.77 -16.90
C ARG A 315 18.62 -0.42 -16.81
N GLU A 316 19.90 -0.14 -16.61
CA GLU A 316 20.95 -1.16 -16.47
C GLU A 316 20.78 -2.00 -15.20
N GLU A 317 20.24 -1.39 -14.13
CA GLU A 317 19.91 -2.11 -12.90
C GLU A 317 18.73 -3.07 -13.12
N ILE A 318 17.70 -2.65 -13.88
CA ILE A 318 16.55 -3.50 -14.23
C ILE A 318 17.01 -4.67 -15.07
N ASP A 319 17.84 -4.44 -16.11
CA ASP A 319 18.35 -5.49 -16.99
C ASP A 319 19.17 -6.51 -16.20
N ARG A 320 20.06 -6.06 -15.34
CA ARG A 320 20.86 -6.92 -14.47
C ARG A 320 19.97 -7.78 -13.53
N ILE A 321 18.88 -7.23 -13.01
CA ILE A 321 17.91 -8.00 -12.20
C ILE A 321 17.25 -9.08 -13.06
N CYS A 322 16.81 -8.73 -14.28
CA CYS A 322 16.18 -9.65 -15.20
C CYS A 322 17.12 -10.81 -15.59
N GLU A 323 18.34 -10.47 -16.00
CA GLU A 323 19.38 -11.45 -16.36
C GLU A 323 19.63 -12.43 -15.23
N ALA A 324 19.79 -11.94 -13.99
CA ALA A 324 20.01 -12.77 -12.83
C ALA A 324 18.81 -13.71 -12.53
N VAL A 325 17.57 -13.22 -12.69
CA VAL A 325 16.37 -14.07 -12.53
C VAL A 325 16.32 -15.13 -13.61
N LEU A 326 16.62 -14.80 -14.86
CA LEU A 326 16.62 -15.76 -15.97
C LEU A 326 17.73 -16.81 -15.83
N GLU A 327 18.94 -16.40 -15.43
CA GLU A 327 20.07 -17.31 -15.16
C GLU A 327 19.68 -18.34 -14.09
N TYR A 328 19.13 -17.88 -12.96
CA TYR A 328 18.69 -18.79 -11.90
C TYR A 328 17.62 -19.76 -12.37
N GLN A 329 16.62 -19.29 -13.12
CA GLN A 329 15.52 -20.14 -13.62
C GLN A 329 15.98 -21.14 -14.68
N SER A 330 16.97 -20.82 -15.53
CA SER A 330 17.55 -21.74 -16.50
C SER A 330 18.37 -22.84 -15.81
N GLY A 331 19.16 -22.50 -14.78
CA GLY A 331 19.89 -23.46 -13.98
C GLY A 331 18.98 -24.46 -13.23
N GLN A 332 17.81 -24.01 -12.75
CA GLN A 332 16.81 -24.87 -12.09
C GLN A 332 16.12 -25.84 -13.07
N ARG A 333 16.00 -25.49 -14.37
CA ARG A 333 15.43 -26.38 -15.41
C ARG A 333 16.42 -27.44 -15.87
N ALA A 334 17.71 -27.23 -15.67
CA ALA A 334 18.77 -28.14 -16.06
C ALA A 334 19.17 -29.13 -14.95
N ALA A 335 18.68 -28.92 -13.71
CA ALA A 335 18.89 -29.88 -12.61
C ALA A 335 17.91 -31.07 -12.76
N PRO A 336 18.38 -32.35 -12.76
CA PRO A 336 17.57 -33.53 -12.96
C PRO A 336 16.51 -33.75 -11.87
#